data_7379208364bc18c095bece7ea0afcb40
#
_entry.id   7379208364bc18c095bece7ea0afcb40
#
_cell.length_a   1.000
_cell.length_b   1.000
_cell.length_c   1.000
_cell.angle_alpha   90.00
_cell.angle_beta   90.00
_cell.angle_gamma   90.00
#
_symmetry.space_group_name_H-M   'P 1'
#
loop_
_entity.id
_entity.type
_entity.pdbx_description
1 polymer ?
#
loop_
_entity_poly.entity_id
_entity_poly.type
_entity_poly.pdbx_seq_one_letter_code
_entity_poly.pdbx_strand_id
1 'polypeptide(L)'
;MISSNDLKPGLTILVDGGIYTVLEASQNKTARSAMVVKAKVRNIRTGSNVELSWGGGEKVELAQIEKREMQYLYDTEDAMVFMDNETYDQVEIPMDRLKWERNFIIPNSNVNISSYEGEILGVILPDKATLKIVECEQAVKGDTATSASKNAVLETGLEVKVPLFINQDEMIVVNTNDGKYSGRAK
;
A
#
# COMPACT_ATOMS: atom_id res chain seq x y z
N MET A 1 25.14 1.59 0.69
CA MET A 1 25.26 2.35 1.97
C MET A 1 25.22 3.83 1.69
N ILE A 2 24.48 4.61 2.48
CA ILE A 2 24.41 6.07 2.45
C ILE A 2 24.78 6.64 3.82
N SER A 3 25.02 7.95 3.89
CA SER A 3 25.15 8.63 5.17
C SER A 3 23.78 8.79 5.81
N SER A 4 23.70 8.69 7.14
CA SER A 4 22.48 8.98 7.89
C SER A 4 21.92 10.38 7.58
N ASN A 5 22.79 11.32 7.22
CA ASN A 5 22.40 12.68 6.81
C ASN A 5 21.61 12.73 5.50
N ASP A 6 21.72 11.70 4.67
CA ASP A 6 21.08 11.61 3.35
C ASP A 6 19.76 10.82 3.40
N LEU A 7 19.31 10.40 4.60
CA LEU A 7 18.03 9.71 4.78
C LEU A 7 16.88 10.61 4.34
N LYS A 8 16.02 10.09 3.48
CA LYS A 8 14.84 10.78 2.95
C LYS A 8 13.62 9.85 2.98
N PRO A 9 12.41 10.41 3.11
CA PRO A 9 11.19 9.63 2.96
C PRO A 9 11.17 8.82 1.66
N GLY A 10 10.69 7.58 1.74
CA GLY A 10 10.62 6.65 0.59
C GLY A 10 11.85 5.77 0.40
N LEU A 11 12.99 6.06 1.05
CA LEU A 11 14.14 5.15 1.03
C LEU A 11 13.87 3.88 1.83
N THR A 12 14.36 2.76 1.34
CA THR A 12 14.32 1.48 2.08
C THR A 12 15.70 1.17 2.62
N ILE A 13 15.78 0.92 3.92
CA ILE A 13 17.01 0.69 4.67
C ILE A 13 16.99 -0.67 5.36
N LEU A 14 18.16 -1.23 5.55
CA LEU A 14 18.39 -2.46 6.31
C LEU A 14 19.02 -2.09 7.66
N VAL A 15 18.40 -2.51 8.76
CA VAL A 15 18.88 -2.30 10.12
C VAL A 15 18.64 -3.56 10.94
N ASP A 16 19.70 -4.16 11.47
CA ASP A 16 19.65 -5.38 12.31
C ASP A 16 18.82 -6.52 11.69
N GLY A 17 18.94 -6.70 10.36
CA GLY A 17 18.20 -7.71 9.60
C GLY A 17 16.71 -7.33 9.33
N GLY A 18 16.25 -6.20 9.84
CA GLY A 18 14.92 -5.64 9.53
C GLY A 18 14.96 -4.73 8.29
N ILE A 19 13.93 -4.83 7.46
CA ILE A 19 13.75 -3.96 6.28
C ILE A 19 12.74 -2.88 6.63
N TYR A 20 13.14 -1.62 6.47
CA TYR A 20 12.33 -0.47 6.88
C TYR A 20 12.21 0.56 5.77
N THR A 21 11.02 1.08 5.57
CA THR A 21 10.80 2.27 4.72
C THR A 21 10.85 3.52 5.59
N VAL A 22 11.66 4.50 5.19
CA VAL A 22 11.74 5.81 5.86
C VAL A 22 10.47 6.60 5.57
N LEU A 23 9.73 6.97 6.61
CA LEU A 23 8.54 7.81 6.52
C LEU A 23 8.90 9.30 6.68
N GLU A 24 9.72 9.59 7.67
CA GLU A 24 10.20 10.93 7.99
C GLU A 24 11.65 10.84 8.48
N ALA A 25 12.45 11.84 8.15
CA ALA A 25 13.79 11.97 8.69
C ALA A 25 14.03 13.41 9.16
N SER A 26 14.64 13.57 10.32
CA SER A 26 14.98 14.87 10.93
C SER A 26 16.42 14.86 11.43
N GLN A 27 17.10 16.00 11.29
CA GLN A 27 18.45 16.20 11.78
C GLN A 27 18.42 17.20 12.92
N ASN A 28 18.89 16.78 14.09
CA ASN A 28 18.98 17.63 15.26
C ASN A 28 20.45 17.90 15.60
N LYS A 29 20.86 19.15 15.45
CA LYS A 29 22.18 19.64 15.86
C LYS A 29 22.00 20.64 16.99
N THR A 30 22.49 20.34 18.18
CA THR A 30 22.57 21.26 19.26
C THR A 30 24.00 21.85 19.37
N ALA A 31 24.13 23.09 19.85
CA ALA A 31 25.39 23.84 19.81
C ALA A 31 26.58 23.15 20.55
N ARG A 32 26.32 22.13 21.35
CA ARG A 32 27.33 21.45 22.19
C ARG A 32 27.32 19.92 22.06
N SER A 33 26.52 19.33 21.19
CA SER A 33 26.47 17.86 21.00
C SER A 33 26.68 17.44 19.54
N ALA A 34 27.12 16.20 19.36
CA ALA A 34 27.18 15.60 18.02
C ALA A 34 25.80 15.63 17.36
N MET A 35 25.79 15.79 16.04
CA MET A 35 24.56 15.74 15.26
C MET A 35 23.91 14.36 15.40
N VAL A 36 22.61 14.33 15.66
CA VAL A 36 21.80 13.10 15.70
C VAL A 36 20.75 13.17 14.61
N VAL A 37 20.67 12.14 13.81
CA VAL A 37 19.63 11.95 12.81
C VAL A 37 18.58 10.98 13.36
N LYS A 38 17.33 11.41 13.40
CA LYS A 38 16.18 10.58 13.79
C LYS A 38 15.32 10.34 12.59
N ALA A 39 14.87 9.11 12.42
CA ALA A 39 13.91 8.78 11.37
C ALA A 39 12.77 7.93 11.93
N LYS A 40 11.53 8.29 11.55
CA LYS A 40 10.39 7.39 11.68
C LYS A 40 10.41 6.46 10.49
N VAL A 41 10.39 5.17 10.77
CA VAL A 41 10.47 4.14 9.76
C VAL A 41 9.37 3.11 9.98
N ARG A 42 8.90 2.52 8.88
CA ARG A 42 7.92 1.44 8.88
C ARG A 42 8.61 0.14 8.55
N ASN A 43 8.50 -0.85 9.42
CA ASN A 43 8.95 -2.20 9.12
C ASN A 43 8.06 -2.81 8.03
N ILE A 44 8.66 -3.23 6.92
CA ILE A 44 7.92 -3.75 5.77
C ILE A 44 7.30 -5.11 6.06
N ARG A 45 7.96 -5.94 6.88
CA ARG A 45 7.46 -7.29 7.22
C ARG A 45 6.31 -7.26 8.22
N THR A 46 6.37 -6.38 9.24
CA THR A 46 5.38 -6.34 10.33
C THR A 46 4.37 -5.20 10.20
N GLY A 47 4.65 -4.22 9.34
CA GLY A 47 3.85 -3.00 9.19
C GLY A 47 3.98 -2.01 10.36
N SER A 48 4.75 -2.32 11.40
CA SER A 48 4.91 -1.48 12.58
C SER A 48 5.77 -0.25 12.31
N ASN A 49 5.40 0.89 12.90
CA ASN A 49 6.18 2.12 12.84
C ASN A 49 7.08 2.20 14.07
N VAL A 50 8.37 2.48 13.85
CA VAL A 50 9.36 2.67 14.91
C VAL A 50 10.19 3.93 14.64
N GLU A 51 10.80 4.50 15.67
CA GLU A 51 11.76 5.58 15.53
C GLU A 51 13.17 5.01 15.72
N LEU A 52 14.04 5.26 14.74
CA LEU A 52 15.46 4.90 14.78
C LEU A 52 16.30 6.17 14.81
N SER A 53 17.49 6.09 15.40
CA SER A 53 18.41 7.22 15.50
C SER A 53 19.84 6.80 15.21
N TRP A 54 20.59 7.66 14.54
CA TRP A 54 22.01 7.47 14.19
C TRP A 54 22.80 8.72 14.52
N GLY A 55 24.09 8.54 14.76
CA GLY A 55 25.02 9.66 14.77
C GLY A 55 25.11 10.32 13.39
N GLY A 56 25.36 11.64 13.36
CA GLY A 56 25.51 12.35 12.10
C GLY A 56 26.69 11.81 11.29
N GLY A 57 26.44 11.43 10.02
CA GLY A 57 27.43 10.84 9.14
C GLY A 57 27.63 9.34 9.29
N GLU A 58 26.90 8.67 10.18
CA GLU A 58 26.91 7.22 10.30
C GLU A 58 26.43 6.55 9.02
N LYS A 59 26.98 5.40 8.68
CA LYS A 59 26.60 4.66 7.46
C LYS A 59 25.35 3.83 7.72
N VAL A 60 24.37 3.99 6.83
CA VAL A 60 23.12 3.22 6.80
C VAL A 60 23.09 2.38 5.54
N GLU A 61 22.74 1.11 5.67
CA GLU A 61 22.63 0.22 4.53
C GLU A 61 21.29 0.40 3.82
N LEU A 62 21.33 0.47 2.48
CA LEU A 62 20.12 0.51 1.65
C LEU A 62 19.71 -0.91 1.28
N ALA A 63 18.44 -1.23 1.45
CA ALA A 63 17.85 -2.43 0.89
C ALA A 63 17.40 -2.14 -0.55
N GLN A 64 17.92 -2.90 -1.51
CA GLN A 64 17.47 -2.85 -2.89
C GLN A 64 16.22 -3.72 -3.03
N ILE A 65 15.07 -3.06 -3.17
CA ILE A 65 13.79 -3.75 -3.37
C ILE A 65 13.59 -3.97 -4.86
N GLU A 66 13.46 -5.23 -5.25
CA GLU A 66 13.05 -5.62 -6.59
C GLU A 66 11.54 -5.48 -6.70
N LYS A 67 11.08 -5.03 -7.86
CA LYS A 67 9.66 -4.94 -8.20
C LYS A 67 9.43 -5.75 -9.46
N ARG A 68 8.48 -6.68 -9.42
CA ARG A 68 8.08 -7.48 -10.57
C ARG A 68 6.59 -7.36 -10.78
N GLU A 69 6.18 -7.19 -12.03
CA GLU A 69 4.78 -7.22 -12.42
C GLU A 69 4.32 -8.66 -12.51
N MET A 70 3.32 -9.00 -11.71
CA MET A 70 2.70 -10.32 -11.68
C MET A 70 1.19 -10.21 -11.87
N GLN A 71 0.61 -11.24 -12.48
CA GLN A 71 -0.83 -11.36 -12.65
C GLN A 71 -1.44 -12.09 -11.45
N TYR A 72 -2.46 -11.49 -10.82
CA TYR A 72 -3.26 -12.21 -9.84
C TYR A 72 -4.15 -13.22 -10.54
N LEU A 73 -4.11 -14.47 -10.09
CA LEU A 73 -4.87 -15.56 -10.67
C LEU A 73 -6.13 -15.87 -9.88
N TYR A 74 -5.98 -16.33 -8.65
CA TYR A 74 -7.08 -16.76 -7.79
C TYR A 74 -6.65 -16.80 -6.31
N ASP A 75 -7.65 -16.94 -5.44
CA ASP A 75 -7.45 -17.21 -4.01
C ASP A 75 -7.46 -18.72 -3.74
N THR A 76 -6.57 -19.16 -2.85
CA THR A 76 -6.70 -20.42 -2.12
C THR A 76 -7.42 -20.18 -0.79
N GLU A 77 -7.50 -21.19 0.08
CA GLU A 77 -8.13 -21.05 1.39
C GLU A 77 -7.47 -19.98 2.27
N ASP A 78 -6.15 -19.83 2.19
CA ASP A 78 -5.34 -18.98 3.06
C ASP A 78 -4.35 -18.05 2.34
N ALA A 79 -4.27 -18.09 1.00
CA ALA A 79 -3.34 -17.31 0.21
C ALA A 79 -3.94 -16.78 -1.09
N MET A 80 -3.35 -15.74 -1.64
CA MET A 80 -3.56 -15.25 -2.99
C MET A 80 -2.43 -15.73 -3.90
N VAL A 81 -2.77 -16.26 -5.08
CA VAL A 81 -1.83 -16.81 -6.06
C VAL A 81 -1.57 -15.80 -7.17
N PHE A 82 -0.30 -15.51 -7.40
CA PHE A 82 0.17 -14.62 -8.45
C PHE A 82 1.11 -15.36 -9.39
N MET A 83 1.14 -14.96 -10.65
CA MET A 83 2.02 -15.52 -11.68
C MET A 83 2.89 -14.41 -12.27
N ASP A 84 4.18 -14.67 -12.32
CA ASP A 84 5.13 -13.81 -13.00
C ASP A 84 4.84 -13.80 -14.52
N ASN A 85 4.69 -12.62 -15.11
CA ASN A 85 4.35 -12.47 -16.52
C ASN A 85 5.50 -12.86 -17.47
N GLU A 86 6.74 -12.95 -16.97
CA GLU A 86 7.92 -13.29 -17.77
C GLU A 86 8.32 -14.75 -17.63
N THR A 87 8.37 -15.26 -16.39
CA THR A 87 8.84 -16.64 -16.10
C THR A 87 7.70 -17.64 -15.99
N TYR A 88 6.45 -17.16 -15.81
CA TYR A 88 5.26 -17.98 -15.53
C TYR A 88 5.32 -18.74 -14.20
N ASP A 89 6.28 -18.41 -13.35
CA ASP A 89 6.35 -18.98 -12.02
C ASP A 89 5.21 -18.45 -11.16
N GLN A 90 4.62 -19.33 -10.36
CA GLN A 90 3.55 -18.98 -9.44
C GLN A 90 4.09 -18.80 -8.04
N VAL A 91 3.60 -17.77 -7.36
CA VAL A 91 3.92 -17.47 -5.97
C VAL A 91 2.64 -17.31 -5.16
N GLU A 92 2.66 -17.80 -3.93
CA GLU A 92 1.56 -17.68 -2.99
C GLU A 92 1.92 -16.66 -1.92
N ILE A 93 1.03 -15.70 -1.69
CA ILE A 93 1.19 -14.71 -0.63
C ILE A 93 0.05 -14.91 0.36
N PRO A 94 0.34 -15.18 1.66
CA PRO A 94 -0.68 -15.38 2.68
C PRO A 94 -1.66 -14.20 2.75
N MET A 95 -2.95 -14.49 2.85
CA MET A 95 -4.02 -13.46 2.89
C MET A 95 -3.90 -12.53 4.10
N ASP A 96 -3.35 -13.00 5.20
CA ASP A 96 -3.14 -12.19 6.41
C ASP A 96 -2.14 -11.05 6.17
N ARG A 97 -1.23 -11.20 5.20
CA ARG A 97 -0.29 -10.16 4.76
C ARG A 97 -0.91 -9.15 3.78
N LEU A 98 -2.01 -9.52 3.12
CA LEU A 98 -2.66 -8.73 2.07
C LEU A 98 -4.08 -8.25 2.47
N LYS A 99 -4.37 -8.13 3.76
CA LYS A 99 -5.71 -7.77 4.28
C LYS A 99 -6.26 -6.47 3.70
N TRP A 100 -5.38 -5.51 3.44
CA TRP A 100 -5.77 -4.23 2.85
C TRP A 100 -5.73 -4.29 1.32
N GLU A 101 -4.65 -4.81 0.76
CA GLU A 101 -4.37 -4.83 -0.67
C GLU A 101 -5.42 -5.65 -1.45
N ARG A 102 -5.91 -6.75 -0.89
CA ARG A 102 -6.94 -7.60 -1.51
C ARG A 102 -8.23 -6.87 -1.86
N ASN A 103 -8.52 -5.75 -1.18
CA ASN A 103 -9.70 -4.95 -1.45
C ASN A 103 -9.63 -4.20 -2.80
N PHE A 104 -8.47 -4.17 -3.45
CA PHE A 104 -8.23 -3.42 -4.68
C PHE A 104 -7.72 -4.28 -5.82
N ILE A 105 -7.52 -5.58 -5.60
CA ILE A 105 -7.00 -6.53 -6.58
C ILE A 105 -8.15 -7.37 -7.10
N ILE A 106 -8.32 -7.40 -8.42
CA ILE A 106 -9.34 -8.22 -9.10
C ILE A 106 -8.67 -9.35 -9.89
N PRO A 107 -9.36 -10.51 -10.10
CA PRO A 107 -8.83 -11.62 -10.88
C PRO A 107 -8.31 -11.17 -12.25
N ASN A 108 -7.19 -11.73 -12.68
CA ASN A 108 -6.49 -11.43 -13.93
C ASN A 108 -5.93 -10.00 -14.06
N SER A 109 -5.92 -9.22 -12.97
CA SER A 109 -5.25 -7.92 -12.96
C SER A 109 -3.75 -8.06 -12.69
N ASN A 110 -2.96 -7.16 -13.26
CA ASN A 110 -1.54 -7.07 -12.98
C ASN A 110 -1.29 -6.18 -11.77
N VAL A 111 -0.38 -6.63 -10.90
CA VAL A 111 0.07 -5.91 -9.71
C VAL A 111 1.59 -5.95 -9.62
N ASN A 112 2.19 -4.96 -8.97
CA ASN A 112 3.61 -4.98 -8.68
C ASN A 112 3.87 -5.68 -7.35
N ILE A 113 4.66 -6.74 -7.37
CA ILE A 113 5.11 -7.44 -6.17
C ILE A 113 6.51 -6.95 -5.81
N SER A 114 6.69 -6.58 -4.55
CA SER A 114 8.00 -6.20 -4.01
C SER A 114 8.69 -7.40 -3.38
N SER A 115 9.98 -7.58 -3.67
CA SER A 115 10.81 -8.61 -3.07
C SER A 115 12.19 -8.06 -2.68
N TYR A 116 12.82 -8.71 -1.72
CA TYR A 116 14.18 -8.44 -1.30
C TYR A 116 14.93 -9.77 -1.18
N GLU A 117 16.03 -9.93 -1.93
CA GLU A 117 16.84 -11.16 -1.97
C GLU A 117 16.01 -12.45 -2.16
N GLY A 118 14.96 -12.38 -2.99
CA GLY A 118 14.04 -13.50 -3.26
C GLY A 118 12.92 -13.66 -2.25
N GLU A 119 12.93 -12.94 -1.13
CA GLU A 119 11.81 -12.89 -0.18
C GLU A 119 10.72 -11.94 -0.68
N ILE A 120 9.49 -12.42 -0.79
CA ILE A 120 8.34 -11.58 -1.13
C ILE A 120 7.96 -10.74 0.09
N LEU A 121 7.94 -9.43 -0.09
CA LEU A 121 7.58 -8.47 0.95
C LEU A 121 6.10 -8.10 0.93
N GLY A 122 5.50 -8.02 -0.25
CA GLY A 122 4.09 -7.70 -0.41
C GLY A 122 3.75 -7.15 -1.79
N VAL A 123 2.53 -6.68 -1.94
CA VAL A 123 1.99 -6.06 -3.15
C VAL A 123 2.09 -4.54 -3.05
N ILE A 124 2.52 -3.91 -4.14
CA ILE A 124 2.50 -2.45 -4.28
C ILE A 124 1.26 -2.09 -5.08
N LEU A 125 0.31 -1.43 -4.44
CA LEU A 125 -0.88 -0.93 -5.11
C LEU A 125 -0.58 0.38 -5.86
N PRO A 126 -1.24 0.65 -7.00
CA PRO A 126 -1.31 1.99 -7.56
C PRO A 126 -2.10 2.90 -6.61
N ASP A 127 -1.92 4.21 -6.68
CA ASP A 127 -2.63 5.18 -5.83
C ASP A 127 -4.17 5.12 -5.97
N LYS A 128 -4.64 4.62 -7.12
CA LYS A 128 -6.05 4.51 -7.47
C LYS A 128 -6.34 3.17 -8.12
N ALA A 129 -7.45 2.57 -7.74
CA ALA A 129 -8.01 1.37 -8.36
C ALA A 129 -9.38 1.66 -8.96
N THR A 130 -9.65 1.07 -10.11
CA THR A 130 -10.98 1.13 -10.76
C THR A 130 -11.72 -0.16 -10.47
N LEU A 131 -12.86 -0.06 -9.80
CA LEU A 131 -13.64 -1.21 -9.33
C LEU A 131 -15.11 -1.05 -9.66
N LYS A 132 -15.81 -2.17 -9.88
CA LYS A 132 -17.23 -2.19 -10.17
C LYS A 132 -18.05 -2.23 -8.89
N ILE A 133 -19.15 -1.47 -8.86
CA ILE A 133 -20.16 -1.54 -7.78
C ILE A 133 -21.07 -2.74 -8.04
N VAL A 134 -21.15 -3.66 -7.09
CA VAL A 134 -22.05 -4.84 -7.15
C VAL A 134 -23.33 -4.63 -6.38
N GLU A 135 -23.29 -3.84 -5.30
CA GLU A 135 -24.47 -3.46 -4.52
C GLU A 135 -24.42 -1.98 -4.17
N CYS A 136 -25.58 -1.35 -4.14
CA CYS A 136 -25.70 0.07 -3.84
C CYS A 136 -27.03 0.35 -3.15
N GLU A 137 -26.99 1.08 -2.03
CA GLU A 137 -28.20 1.54 -1.36
C GLU A 137 -29.02 2.43 -2.28
N GLN A 138 -30.35 2.37 -2.14
CA GLN A 138 -31.23 3.29 -2.85
C GLN A 138 -31.12 4.71 -2.26
N ALA A 139 -31.05 5.70 -3.14
CA ALA A 139 -31.06 7.10 -2.72
C ALA A 139 -32.40 7.44 -2.07
N VAL A 140 -32.44 7.67 -0.76
CA VAL A 140 -33.65 8.17 -0.08
C VAL A 140 -33.72 9.68 -0.28
N LYS A 141 -34.75 10.13 -1.00
CA LYS A 141 -35.06 11.56 -1.12
C LYS A 141 -35.55 12.09 0.23
N GLY A 142 -34.73 12.85 0.94
CA GLY A 142 -35.13 13.42 2.23
C GLY A 142 -34.09 14.30 2.93
N ASP A 143 -32.83 14.15 2.61
CA ASP A 143 -31.77 14.93 3.24
C ASP A 143 -31.13 15.90 2.25
N THR A 144 -31.50 17.17 2.38
CA THR A 144 -30.98 18.29 1.60
C THR A 144 -29.61 18.79 2.09
N ALA A 145 -28.85 17.96 2.77
CA ALA A 145 -27.49 18.29 3.18
C ALA A 145 -26.52 18.13 1.99
N THR A 146 -25.67 19.11 1.79
CA THR A 146 -24.71 19.30 0.70
C THR A 146 -23.65 18.20 0.55
N SER A 147 -23.76 17.09 1.26
CA SER A 147 -22.84 15.94 1.21
C SER A 147 -23.57 14.60 1.38
N ALA A 148 -24.78 14.46 0.84
CA ALA A 148 -25.51 13.21 0.93
C ALA A 148 -24.75 12.09 0.19
N SER A 149 -24.39 11.06 0.91
CA SER A 149 -23.71 9.86 0.42
C SER A 149 -24.49 8.62 0.82
N LYS A 150 -24.30 7.54 0.08
CA LYS A 150 -24.87 6.23 0.34
C LYS A 150 -23.78 5.16 0.35
N ASN A 151 -24.07 4.04 0.98
CA ASN A 151 -23.13 2.92 0.99
C ASN A 151 -23.24 2.12 -0.32
N ALA A 152 -22.10 1.68 -0.80
CA ALA A 152 -21.99 0.78 -1.94
C ALA A 152 -20.95 -0.31 -1.61
N VAL A 153 -21.16 -1.50 -2.16
CA VAL A 153 -20.23 -2.64 -2.07
C VAL A 153 -19.60 -2.84 -3.43
N LEU A 154 -18.28 -2.95 -3.46
CA LEU A 154 -17.50 -3.19 -4.67
C LEU A 154 -17.35 -4.69 -4.93
N GLU A 155 -16.97 -5.06 -6.15
CA GLU A 155 -16.75 -6.45 -6.59
C GLU A 155 -15.72 -7.22 -5.75
N THR A 156 -14.85 -6.50 -5.05
CA THR A 156 -13.87 -7.07 -4.10
C THR A 156 -14.42 -7.27 -2.69
N GLY A 157 -15.66 -6.83 -2.42
CA GLY A 157 -16.29 -6.84 -1.11
C GLY A 157 -15.98 -5.58 -0.26
N LEU A 158 -15.21 -4.63 -0.77
CA LEU A 158 -14.95 -3.37 -0.07
C LEU A 158 -16.22 -2.50 -0.03
N GLU A 159 -16.58 -2.06 1.17
CA GLU A 159 -17.65 -1.08 1.37
C GLU A 159 -17.10 0.34 1.25
N VAL A 160 -17.75 1.16 0.43
CA VAL A 160 -17.36 2.56 0.21
C VAL A 160 -18.59 3.48 0.27
N LYS A 161 -18.36 4.72 0.70
CA LYS A 161 -19.36 5.78 0.59
C LYS A 161 -19.24 6.48 -0.74
N VAL A 162 -20.34 6.52 -1.48
CA VAL A 162 -20.43 7.15 -2.81
C VAL A 162 -21.51 8.23 -2.84
N PRO A 163 -21.40 9.24 -3.73
CA PRO A 163 -22.47 10.21 -3.96
C PRO A 163 -23.78 9.53 -4.36
N LEU A 164 -24.92 10.17 -4.08
CA LEU A 164 -26.26 9.61 -4.36
C LEU A 164 -26.52 9.31 -5.83
N PHE A 165 -25.86 10.01 -6.76
CA PHE A 165 -26.02 9.84 -8.21
C PHE A 165 -25.29 8.60 -8.78
N ILE A 166 -24.48 7.92 -7.98
CA ILE A 166 -23.79 6.69 -8.40
C ILE A 166 -24.76 5.52 -8.30
N ASN A 167 -24.78 4.65 -9.31
CA ASN A 167 -25.67 3.50 -9.37
C ASN A 167 -24.90 2.17 -9.31
N GLN A 168 -25.67 1.12 -9.07
CA GLN A 168 -25.16 -0.25 -9.19
C GLN A 168 -24.67 -0.50 -10.63
N ASP A 169 -23.70 -1.39 -10.79
CA ASP A 169 -23.02 -1.72 -12.04
C ASP A 169 -22.12 -0.63 -12.64
N GLU A 170 -22.01 0.54 -11.99
CA GLU A 170 -21.07 1.56 -12.42
C GLU A 170 -19.63 1.23 -11.99
N MET A 171 -18.67 1.66 -12.82
CA MET A 171 -17.23 1.60 -12.50
C MET A 171 -16.84 2.89 -11.80
N ILE A 172 -16.20 2.77 -10.65
CA ILE A 172 -15.71 3.91 -9.88
C ILE A 172 -14.21 3.82 -9.61
N VAL A 173 -13.60 4.96 -9.38
CA VAL A 173 -12.21 5.08 -8.97
C VAL A 173 -12.16 5.27 -7.46
N VAL A 174 -11.39 4.42 -6.80
CA VAL A 174 -11.18 4.43 -5.35
C VAL A 174 -9.71 4.72 -5.06
N ASN A 175 -9.45 5.53 -4.05
CA ASN A 175 -8.10 5.77 -3.57
C ASN A 175 -7.65 4.56 -2.73
N THR A 176 -6.52 3.95 -3.06
CA THR A 176 -6.02 2.73 -2.40
C THR A 176 -5.40 2.99 -1.02
N ASN A 177 -5.06 4.25 -0.71
CA ASN A 177 -4.47 4.60 0.59
C ASN A 177 -5.51 4.63 1.73
N ASP A 178 -6.75 5.06 1.42
CA ASP A 178 -7.81 5.24 2.43
C ASP A 178 -9.14 4.55 2.07
N GLY A 179 -9.22 3.89 0.92
CA GLY A 179 -10.42 3.18 0.46
C GLY A 179 -11.59 4.07 0.07
N LYS A 180 -11.37 5.36 -0.16
CA LYS A 180 -12.45 6.31 -0.44
C LYS A 180 -12.70 6.50 -1.92
N TYR A 181 -13.97 6.79 -2.24
CA TYR A 181 -14.39 7.19 -3.57
C TYR A 181 -13.61 8.43 -4.04
N SER A 182 -13.03 8.34 -5.23
CA SER A 182 -12.28 9.43 -5.87
C SER A 182 -12.98 10.00 -7.10
N GLY A 183 -13.80 9.22 -7.77
CA GLY A 183 -14.52 9.67 -8.96
C GLY A 183 -15.16 8.52 -9.74
N ARG A 184 -15.87 8.85 -10.82
CA ARG A 184 -16.31 7.86 -11.82
C ARG A 184 -15.14 7.45 -12.71
N ALA A 185 -15.10 6.18 -13.08
CA ALA A 185 -14.23 5.77 -14.18
C ALA A 185 -14.78 6.34 -15.51
N LYS A 186 -13.86 6.79 -16.35
CA LYS A 186 -14.19 7.27 -17.70
C LYS A 186 -14.26 6.11 -18.66
#